data_c8800033d95d42c35a70d3b66821bc30
#
_entry.id   c8800033d95d42c35a70d3b66821bc30
#
_cell.length_a   1.000
_cell.length_b   1.000
_cell.length_c   1.000
_cell.angle_alpha   90.00
_cell.angle_beta   90.00
_cell.angle_gamma   90.00
#
_symmetry.space_group_name_H-M   'P 1'
#
loop_
_entity.id
_entity.type
_entity.pdbx_description
1 polymer ?
#
loop_
_entity_poly.entity_id
_entity_poly.type
_entity_poly.pdbx_seq_one_letter_code
_entity_poly.pdbx_strand_id
1 'polypeptide(L)'
;QLKTVRGVAICAYFSHASNKTHNPVIRILCENGSARIDFNTGKWGMYDGAGVVLEEGEISMPHPDMFRDVLAKVSDRSVFTCTLDIAREHTFCIEELHKRSAVQDVPEHLLSVEAENGQVVIRGLEHAFNECFETGGKLVF
;
A
#
# COMPACT_ATOMS: atom_id res chain seq x y z
N GLN A 1 2.70 9.72 6.64
CA GLN A 1 4.11 9.41 6.42
C GLN A 1 4.74 8.91 7.71
N LEU A 2 5.50 7.83 7.63
CA LEU A 2 6.26 7.23 8.73
C LEU A 2 7.75 7.28 8.39
N LYS A 3 8.58 7.29 9.43
CA LYS A 3 10.03 7.14 9.28
C LYS A 3 10.51 6.03 10.21
N THR A 4 11.19 5.04 9.65
CA THR A 4 11.76 3.94 10.45
C THR A 4 12.98 4.42 11.25
N VAL A 5 13.37 3.65 12.25
CA VAL A 5 14.59 3.91 13.04
C VAL A 5 15.87 3.89 12.18
N ARG A 6 15.84 3.22 11.03
CA ARG A 6 16.94 3.19 10.05
C ARG A 6 16.86 4.31 9.02
N GLY A 7 15.92 5.26 9.18
CA GLY A 7 15.80 6.42 8.30
C GLY A 7 14.98 6.21 7.04
N VAL A 8 14.43 5.01 6.80
CA VAL A 8 13.56 4.76 5.63
C VAL A 8 12.24 5.52 5.82
N ALA A 9 11.88 6.34 4.84
CA ALA A 9 10.59 7.02 4.79
C ALA A 9 9.55 6.11 4.11
N ILE A 10 8.39 6.00 4.73
CA ILE A 10 7.25 5.23 4.20
C ILE A 10 6.08 6.19 4.04
N CYS A 11 5.58 6.33 2.81
CA CYS A 11 4.33 7.01 2.51
C CYS A 11 3.30 5.95 2.13
N ALA A 12 2.15 5.97 2.78
CA ALA A 12 1.07 5.02 2.50
C ALA A 12 -0.24 5.78 2.35
N TYR A 13 -1.01 5.44 1.32
CA TYR A 13 -2.28 6.05 0.96
C TYR A 13 -3.33 4.95 0.88
N PHE A 14 -4.36 5.05 1.69
CA PHE A 14 -5.44 4.06 1.78
C PHE A 14 -6.78 4.77 1.76
N SER A 15 -7.76 4.22 1.07
CA SER A 15 -9.12 4.69 1.11
C SER A 15 -10.09 3.58 0.74
N HIS A 16 -11.28 3.64 1.34
CA HIS A 16 -12.48 2.89 0.92
C HIS A 16 -13.52 3.80 0.25
N ALA A 17 -13.19 5.09 0.05
CA ALA A 17 -14.09 6.08 -0.52
C ALA A 17 -13.79 6.37 -2.00
N SER A 18 -13.27 5.40 -2.73
CA SER A 18 -13.09 5.43 -4.18
C SER A 18 -14.24 4.69 -4.88
N ASN A 19 -14.67 5.18 -6.04
CA ASN A 19 -15.68 4.51 -6.87
C ASN A 19 -15.12 3.30 -7.65
N LYS A 20 -13.81 3.09 -7.62
CA LYS A 20 -13.16 1.94 -8.23
C LYS A 20 -12.34 1.17 -7.21
N THR A 21 -12.31 -0.13 -7.38
CA THR A 21 -11.40 -0.98 -6.62
C THR A 21 -9.99 -0.85 -7.20
N HIS A 22 -9.05 -0.45 -6.32
CA HIS A 22 -7.63 -0.43 -6.62
C HIS A 22 -6.91 -1.39 -5.70
N ASN A 23 -6.20 -2.34 -6.27
CA ASN A 23 -5.29 -3.19 -5.52
C ASN A 23 -4.01 -2.40 -5.19
N PRO A 24 -3.25 -2.82 -4.18
CA PRO A 24 -2.05 -2.11 -3.78
C PRO A 24 -1.04 -1.96 -4.93
N VAL A 25 -0.38 -0.82 -4.97
CA VAL A 25 0.85 -0.60 -5.73
C VAL A 25 1.93 -0.20 -4.74
N ILE A 26 3.05 -0.89 -4.77
CA ILE A 26 4.20 -0.63 -3.90
C ILE A 26 5.34 -0.10 -4.77
N ARG A 27 5.93 1.02 -4.38
CA ARG A 27 7.14 1.57 -4.99
C ARG A 27 8.23 1.71 -3.94
N ILE A 28 9.39 1.19 -4.23
CA ILE A 28 10.59 1.28 -3.40
C ILE A 28 11.60 2.13 -4.15
N LEU A 29 12.04 3.23 -3.54
CA LEU A 29 13.05 4.11 -4.09
C LEU A 29 14.35 3.91 -3.32
N CYS A 30 15.44 3.67 -4.05
CA CYS A 30 16.78 3.49 -3.54
C CYS A 30 17.73 4.49 -4.19
N GLU A 31 18.95 4.62 -3.66
CA GLU A 31 19.98 5.51 -4.21
C GLU A 31 20.36 5.16 -5.66
N ASN A 32 20.37 3.87 -6.00
CA ASN A 32 20.87 3.37 -7.29
C ASN A 32 19.76 2.85 -8.21
N GLY A 33 18.48 3.04 -7.86
CA GLY A 33 17.38 2.56 -8.67
C GLY A 33 16.07 2.46 -7.91
N SER A 34 15.12 1.70 -8.45
CA SER A 34 13.80 1.53 -7.86
C SER A 34 13.24 0.14 -8.12
N ALA A 35 12.25 -0.23 -7.32
CA ALA A 35 11.40 -1.39 -7.60
C ALA A 35 9.92 -1.00 -7.53
N ARG A 36 9.09 -1.65 -8.32
CA ARG A 36 7.63 -1.49 -8.33
C ARG A 36 6.96 -2.86 -8.31
N ILE A 37 5.94 -2.98 -7.49
CA ILE A 37 5.04 -4.13 -7.45
C ILE A 37 3.63 -3.60 -7.65
N ASP A 38 2.91 -4.11 -8.64
CA ASP A 38 1.56 -3.66 -8.99
C ASP A 38 0.59 -4.84 -8.95
N PHE A 39 -0.22 -4.91 -7.90
CA PHE A 39 -1.20 -5.98 -7.71
C PHE A 39 -2.44 -5.83 -8.61
N ASN A 40 -2.62 -4.71 -9.32
CA ASN A 40 -3.68 -4.57 -10.32
C ASN A 40 -3.33 -5.33 -11.61
N THR A 41 -2.06 -5.29 -11.98
CA THR A 41 -1.56 -5.94 -13.21
C THR A 41 -0.91 -7.30 -12.93
N GLY A 42 -0.62 -7.61 -11.67
CA GLY A 42 0.12 -8.82 -11.29
C GLY A 42 1.59 -8.77 -11.70
N LYS A 43 2.18 -7.60 -11.88
CA LYS A 43 3.56 -7.43 -12.35
C LYS A 43 4.45 -6.78 -11.32
N TRP A 44 5.73 -7.11 -11.39
CA TRP A 44 6.78 -6.41 -10.65
C TRP A 44 7.98 -6.13 -11.56
N GLY A 45 8.77 -5.12 -11.21
CA GLY A 45 10.00 -4.78 -11.92
C GLY A 45 11.00 -4.07 -11.03
N MET A 46 12.29 -4.26 -11.35
CA MET A 46 13.41 -3.52 -10.80
C MET A 46 14.08 -2.69 -11.89
N TYR A 47 14.47 -1.50 -11.55
CA TYR A 47 15.00 -0.49 -12.47
C TYR A 47 16.27 0.12 -11.91
N ASP A 48 17.22 0.44 -12.76
CA ASP A 48 18.42 1.20 -12.37
C ASP A 48 18.09 2.69 -12.14
N GLY A 49 19.11 3.49 -11.80
CA GLY A 49 18.97 4.92 -11.57
C GLY A 49 18.57 5.74 -12.82
N ALA A 50 18.73 5.17 -14.01
CA ALA A 50 18.30 5.75 -15.28
C ALA A 50 16.88 5.27 -15.70
N GLY A 51 16.26 4.38 -14.93
CA GLY A 51 14.95 3.80 -15.22
C GLY A 51 14.99 2.63 -16.21
N VAL A 52 16.17 2.08 -16.51
CA VAL A 52 16.30 0.89 -17.34
C VAL A 52 15.90 -0.35 -16.54
N VAL A 53 15.11 -1.23 -17.16
CA VAL A 53 14.69 -2.49 -16.54
C VAL A 53 15.92 -3.37 -16.29
N LEU A 54 16.11 -3.75 -15.04
CA LEU A 54 17.12 -4.72 -14.61
C LEU A 54 16.53 -6.13 -14.55
N GLU A 55 15.31 -6.23 -14.00
CA GLU A 55 14.58 -7.49 -13.89
C GLU A 55 13.10 -7.19 -13.79
N GLU A 56 12.27 -8.08 -14.36
CA GLU A 56 10.81 -7.99 -14.25
C GLU A 56 10.17 -9.38 -14.23
N GLY A 57 8.94 -9.47 -13.74
CA GLY A 57 8.22 -10.71 -13.64
C GLY A 57 6.75 -10.54 -13.27
N GLU A 58 6.10 -11.67 -13.07
CA GLU A 58 4.71 -11.72 -12.64
C GLU A 58 4.59 -12.17 -11.18
N ILE A 59 3.56 -11.66 -10.49
CA ILE A 59 3.21 -12.04 -9.13
C ILE A 59 2.23 -13.21 -9.22
N SER A 60 2.59 -14.33 -8.63
CA SER A 60 1.67 -15.43 -8.41
C SER A 60 1.43 -15.56 -6.90
N MET A 61 0.23 -15.18 -6.44
CA MET A 61 -0.15 -15.29 -5.02
C MET A 61 -1.54 -15.92 -4.88
N PRO A 62 -1.72 -17.19 -5.25
CA PRO A 62 -2.99 -17.85 -5.00
C PRO A 62 -3.20 -18.03 -3.48
N HIS A 63 -4.40 -17.68 -2.98
CA HIS A 63 -4.75 -17.86 -1.56
C HIS A 63 -4.44 -19.26 -0.99
N PRO A 64 -4.56 -20.37 -1.76
CA PRO A 64 -4.17 -21.69 -1.28
C PRO A 64 -2.70 -21.81 -0.86
N ASP A 65 -1.79 -21.03 -1.46
CA ASP A 65 -0.38 -21.10 -1.12
C ASP A 65 -0.10 -20.52 0.26
N MET A 66 -0.82 -19.49 0.68
CA MET A 66 -0.72 -18.94 2.03
C MET A 66 -1.03 -20.00 3.10
N PHE A 67 -2.08 -20.80 2.91
CA PHE A 67 -2.39 -21.89 3.84
C PHE A 67 -1.34 -23.00 3.83
N ARG A 68 -0.78 -23.32 2.67
CA ARG A 68 0.32 -24.28 2.54
C ARG A 68 1.55 -23.81 3.29
N ASP A 69 1.90 -22.53 3.17
CA ASP A 69 3.04 -21.95 3.89
C ASP A 69 2.85 -21.95 5.39
N VAL A 70 1.63 -21.66 5.89
CA VAL A 70 1.31 -21.76 7.32
C VAL A 70 1.48 -23.18 7.82
N LEU A 71 1.01 -24.19 7.07
CA LEU A 71 1.17 -25.60 7.43
C LEU A 71 2.65 -26.02 7.35
N ALA A 72 3.37 -25.61 6.32
CA ALA A 72 4.79 -25.90 6.16
C ALA A 72 5.62 -25.34 7.32
N LYS A 73 5.27 -24.14 7.83
CA LYS A 73 5.95 -23.52 8.97
C LYS A 73 5.87 -24.34 10.25
N VAL A 74 4.88 -25.21 10.41
CA VAL A 74 4.78 -26.11 11.58
C VAL A 74 5.97 -27.08 11.60
N SER A 75 6.39 -27.55 10.42
CA SER A 75 7.49 -28.50 10.27
C SER A 75 8.83 -27.80 9.99
N ASP A 76 8.81 -26.68 9.29
CA ASP A 76 9.99 -25.90 8.94
C ASP A 76 9.82 -24.42 9.35
N ARG A 77 10.48 -24.04 10.44
CA ARG A 77 10.43 -22.67 10.97
C ARG A 77 11.05 -21.61 10.06
N SER A 78 11.84 -21.99 9.05
CA SER A 78 12.44 -21.07 8.09
C SER A 78 11.45 -20.55 7.06
N VAL A 79 10.31 -21.23 6.85
CA VAL A 79 9.24 -20.75 5.96
C VAL A 79 8.72 -19.41 6.44
N PHE A 80 8.77 -18.41 5.54
CA PHE A 80 8.30 -17.07 5.87
C PHE A 80 6.76 -17.03 5.93
N THR A 81 6.24 -16.54 7.03
CA THR A 81 4.81 -16.22 7.19
C THR A 81 4.67 -14.94 8.01
N CYS A 82 3.57 -14.24 7.88
CA CYS A 82 3.25 -13.13 8.77
C CYS A 82 2.95 -13.67 10.18
N THR A 83 3.93 -13.57 11.08
CA THR A 83 3.77 -13.97 12.49
C THR A 83 3.07 -12.88 13.30
N LEU A 84 2.63 -13.21 14.52
CA LEU A 84 2.03 -12.23 15.44
C LEU A 84 2.99 -11.07 15.76
N ASP A 85 4.30 -11.31 15.81
CA ASP A 85 5.28 -10.26 16.04
C ASP A 85 5.32 -9.26 14.87
N ILE A 86 5.25 -9.75 13.63
CA ILE A 86 5.17 -8.89 12.44
C ILE A 86 3.83 -8.13 12.42
N ALA A 87 2.72 -8.82 12.69
CA ALA A 87 1.40 -8.21 12.71
C ALA A 87 1.27 -7.15 13.83
N ARG A 88 1.91 -7.34 14.97
CA ARG A 88 1.95 -6.37 16.07
C ARG A 88 2.55 -5.04 15.63
N GLU A 89 3.62 -5.05 14.85
CA GLU A 89 4.24 -3.80 14.36
C GLU A 89 3.27 -3.00 13.47
N HIS A 90 2.46 -3.68 12.66
CA HIS A 90 1.42 -3.03 11.86
C HIS A 90 0.35 -2.38 12.76
N THR A 91 -0.14 -3.10 13.77
CA THR A 91 -1.12 -2.59 14.73
C THR A 91 -0.57 -1.38 15.50
N PHE A 92 0.70 -1.47 15.93
CA PHE A 92 1.39 -0.36 16.58
C PHE A 92 1.47 0.89 15.71
N CYS A 93 1.79 0.73 14.41
CA CYS A 93 1.81 1.85 13.47
C CYS A 93 0.44 2.54 13.36
N ILE A 94 -0.64 1.77 13.27
CA ILE A 94 -2.01 2.30 13.20
C ILE A 94 -2.37 3.06 14.48
N GLU A 95 -2.06 2.46 15.64
CA GLU A 95 -2.31 3.10 16.96
C GLU A 95 -1.58 4.44 17.07
N GLU A 96 -0.30 4.50 16.70
CA GLU A 96 0.49 5.71 16.75
C GLU A 96 0.00 6.79 15.75
N LEU A 97 -0.51 6.39 14.60
CA LEU A 97 -1.16 7.31 13.67
C LEU A 97 -2.40 7.96 14.29
N HIS A 98 -3.27 7.17 14.92
CA HIS A 98 -4.46 7.66 15.60
C HIS A 98 -4.14 8.59 16.78
N LYS A 99 -3.07 8.32 17.52
CA LYS A 99 -2.63 9.18 18.63
C LYS A 99 -2.08 10.53 18.17
N ARG A 100 -1.46 10.57 16.98
CA ARG A 100 -0.71 11.73 16.48
C ARG A 100 -1.43 12.56 15.43
N SER A 101 -2.49 12.02 14.87
CA SER A 101 -3.24 12.68 13.80
C SER A 101 -4.69 12.83 14.20
N ALA A 102 -5.18 14.07 14.21
CA ALA A 102 -6.61 14.32 14.36
C ALA A 102 -7.35 13.80 13.13
N VAL A 103 -8.51 13.19 13.33
CA VAL A 103 -9.45 12.89 12.26
C VAL A 103 -9.96 14.20 11.68
N GLN A 104 -9.95 14.35 10.40
CA GLN A 104 -10.46 15.52 9.69
C GLN A 104 -11.66 15.12 8.86
N ASP A 105 -12.68 15.98 8.87
CA ASP A 105 -13.84 15.79 8.01
C ASP A 105 -13.49 16.17 6.57
N VAL A 106 -13.98 15.37 5.62
CA VAL A 106 -13.90 15.71 4.20
C VAL A 106 -14.98 16.75 3.90
N PRO A 107 -14.65 17.88 3.22
CA PRO A 107 -15.62 18.87 2.83
C PRO A 107 -16.79 18.28 2.06
N GLU A 108 -18.02 18.66 2.42
CA GLU A 108 -19.25 18.09 1.82
C GLU A 108 -19.30 18.21 0.29
N HIS A 109 -18.76 19.30 -0.27
CA HIS A 109 -18.75 19.52 -1.71
C HIS A 109 -17.88 18.50 -2.48
N LEU A 110 -16.98 17.78 -1.80
CA LEU A 110 -16.18 16.71 -2.36
C LEU A 110 -16.87 15.35 -2.25
N LEU A 111 -17.92 15.24 -1.44
CA LEU A 111 -18.64 13.99 -1.28
C LEU A 111 -19.67 13.78 -2.40
N SER A 112 -19.85 12.56 -2.80
CA SER A 112 -20.96 12.11 -3.64
C SER A 112 -21.43 10.73 -3.21
N VAL A 113 -22.72 10.45 -3.46
CA VAL A 113 -23.31 9.14 -3.16
C VAL A 113 -23.52 8.42 -4.49
N GLU A 114 -22.98 7.24 -4.63
CA GLU A 114 -23.20 6.38 -5.78
C GLU A 114 -24.65 5.86 -5.78
N ALA A 115 -25.36 6.05 -6.90
CA ALA A 115 -26.78 5.71 -6.99
C ALA A 115 -27.04 4.20 -6.92
N GLU A 116 -26.07 3.37 -7.35
CA GLU A 116 -26.25 1.92 -7.47
C GLU A 116 -26.16 1.20 -6.12
N ASN A 117 -25.30 1.66 -5.21
CA ASN A 117 -24.98 0.95 -3.98
C ASN A 117 -25.06 1.83 -2.71
N GLY A 118 -25.35 3.12 -2.86
CA GLY A 118 -25.38 4.07 -1.75
C GLY A 118 -24.01 4.37 -1.13
N GLN A 119 -22.93 3.97 -1.77
CA GLN A 119 -21.56 4.21 -1.28
C GLN A 119 -21.22 5.69 -1.35
N VAL A 120 -20.68 6.23 -0.26
CA VAL A 120 -20.13 7.58 -0.23
C VAL A 120 -18.72 7.55 -0.80
N VAL A 121 -18.48 8.36 -1.84
CA VAL A 121 -17.18 8.47 -2.51
C VAL A 121 -16.69 9.92 -2.50
N ILE A 122 -15.37 10.08 -2.53
CA ILE A 122 -14.72 11.40 -2.57
C ILE A 122 -14.34 11.71 -4.01
N ARG A 123 -14.87 12.81 -4.54
CA ARG A 123 -14.58 13.26 -5.90
C ARG A 123 -13.11 13.61 -6.07
N GLY A 124 -12.50 13.11 -7.14
CA GLY A 124 -11.10 13.39 -7.45
C GLY A 124 -10.08 12.64 -6.61
N LEU A 125 -10.50 11.78 -5.68
CA LEU A 125 -9.60 11.06 -4.76
C LEU A 125 -8.54 10.23 -5.50
N GLU A 126 -8.93 9.53 -6.57
CA GLU A 126 -8.00 8.71 -7.36
C GLU A 126 -6.88 9.56 -7.98
N HIS A 127 -7.23 10.72 -8.52
CA HIS A 127 -6.25 11.63 -9.09
C HIS A 127 -5.29 12.16 -8.02
N ALA A 128 -5.83 12.61 -6.90
CA ALA A 128 -5.05 13.11 -5.78
C ALA A 128 -4.13 12.03 -5.18
N PHE A 129 -4.61 10.78 -5.07
CA PHE A 129 -3.79 9.65 -4.61
C PHE A 129 -2.65 9.34 -5.58
N ASN A 130 -2.92 9.30 -6.87
CA ASN A 130 -1.89 9.07 -7.89
C ASN A 130 -0.82 10.17 -7.86
N GLU A 131 -1.21 11.44 -7.76
CA GLU A 131 -0.29 12.55 -7.64
C GLU A 131 0.57 12.42 -6.36
N CYS A 132 -0.07 12.16 -5.21
CA CYS A 132 0.65 11.93 -3.96
C CYS A 132 1.60 10.73 -4.03
N PHE A 133 1.18 9.64 -4.68
CA PHE A 133 1.99 8.44 -4.84
C PHE A 133 3.24 8.71 -5.70
N GLU A 134 3.09 9.45 -6.79
CA GLU A 134 4.22 9.77 -7.68
C GLU A 134 5.19 10.80 -7.05
N THR A 135 4.69 11.76 -6.30
CA THR A 135 5.49 12.85 -5.74
C THR A 135 5.97 12.58 -4.31
N GLY A 136 5.40 11.61 -3.60
CA GLY A 136 5.58 11.41 -2.16
C GLY A 136 4.92 12.52 -1.33
N GLY A 137 3.99 13.24 -1.93
CA GLY A 137 3.28 14.37 -1.33
C GLY A 137 2.30 13.98 -0.21
N LYS A 138 1.67 14.98 0.36
CA LYS A 138 0.58 14.82 1.33
C LYS A 138 -0.76 15.07 0.64
N LEU A 139 -1.75 14.25 0.97
CA LEU A 139 -3.12 14.53 0.57
C LEU A 139 -3.62 15.77 1.34
N VAL A 140 -4.16 16.74 0.62
CA VAL A 140 -4.75 17.96 1.17
C VAL A 140 -6.13 18.11 0.53
N PHE A 141 -7.16 18.33 1.33
CA PHE A 141 -8.53 18.61 0.89
C PHE A 141 -8.86 20.09 1.04
#